data_dbb3001d12035ac2e162bfde0e3ecd1b
#
_entry.id   dbb3001d12035ac2e162bfde0e3ecd1b
#
_cell.length_a   1.000
_cell.length_b   1.000
_cell.length_c   1.000
_cell.angle_alpha   90.00
_cell.angle_beta   90.00
_cell.angle_gamma   90.00
#
_symmetry.space_group_name_H-M   'P 1'
#
loop_
_entity.id
_entity.type
_entity.pdbx_description
1 polymer ?
#
loop_
_entity_poly.entity_id
_entity_poly.type
_entity_poly.pdbx_seq_one_letter_code
_entity_poly.pdbx_strand_id
1 'polypeptide(L)'
;MTTLSQLKQRIDQLIETQGEESPCAAFIYTKEDVVLYDDDGNETEIEDNKIIEDVLYNVEDNDWIYTTIQDSIDDELKEVVS
;
A
#
# COMPACT_ATOMS: atom_id res chain seq x y z
N MET A 1 1.04 12.02 6.23
CA MET A 1 0.89 11.27 4.97
C MET A 1 2.25 10.74 4.51
N THR A 2 2.31 9.51 4.04
CA THR A 2 3.55 8.91 3.54
C THR A 2 3.83 9.38 2.12
N THR A 3 5.07 9.81 1.86
CA THR A 3 5.52 10.18 0.52
C THR A 3 6.42 9.07 -0.03
N LEU A 4 6.68 9.10 -1.34
CA LEU A 4 7.60 8.15 -1.95
C LEU A 4 9.03 8.29 -1.39
N SER A 5 9.46 9.52 -1.04
CA SER A 5 10.73 9.74 -0.37
C SER A 5 10.81 9.04 0.99
N GLN A 6 9.75 9.15 1.77
CA GLN A 6 9.69 8.50 3.09
C GLN A 6 9.67 6.99 2.94
N LEU A 7 8.96 6.47 1.93
CA LEU A 7 8.94 5.04 1.64
C LEU A 7 10.34 4.54 1.27
N LYS A 8 11.07 5.29 0.44
CA LYS A 8 12.44 4.93 0.07
C LYS A 8 13.35 4.84 1.29
N GLN A 9 13.25 5.81 2.21
CA GLN A 9 14.03 5.79 3.45
C GLN A 9 13.69 4.57 4.30
N ARG A 10 12.42 4.20 4.37
CA ARG A 10 12.00 3.01 5.11
C ARG A 10 12.58 1.74 4.49
N ILE A 11 12.57 1.65 3.16
CA ILE A 11 13.17 0.52 2.46
C ILE A 11 14.67 0.44 2.73
N ASP A 12 15.37 1.56 2.69
CA ASP A 12 16.80 1.61 2.98
C ASP A 12 17.10 1.11 4.40
N GLN A 13 16.29 1.50 5.38
CA GLN A 13 16.43 1.04 6.76
C GLN A 13 16.20 -0.47 6.88
N LEU A 14 15.21 -1.00 6.17
CA LEU A 14 14.92 -2.43 6.18
C LEU A 14 16.05 -3.23 5.55
N ILE A 15 16.64 -2.74 4.47
CA ILE A 15 17.80 -3.37 3.83
C ILE A 15 18.98 -3.39 4.80
N GLU A 16 19.21 -2.29 5.51
CA GLU A 16 20.30 -2.19 6.47
C GLU A 16 20.17 -3.19 7.63
N THR A 17 18.93 -3.39 8.11
CA THR A 17 18.69 -4.28 9.25
C THR A 17 18.45 -5.73 8.87
N GLN A 18 17.89 -6.01 7.70
CA GLN A 18 17.49 -7.34 7.27
C GLN A 18 18.27 -7.88 6.07
N GLY A 19 18.91 -7.00 5.29
CA GLY A 19 19.64 -7.37 4.08
C GLY A 19 18.79 -7.24 2.81
N GLU A 20 19.44 -7.03 1.67
CA GLU A 20 18.78 -6.82 0.39
C GLU A 20 17.98 -8.03 -0.08
N GLU A 21 18.41 -9.22 0.27
CA GLU A 21 17.79 -10.48 -0.16
C GLU A 21 16.69 -10.96 0.79
N SER A 22 16.40 -10.18 1.85
CA SER A 22 15.34 -10.55 2.79
C SER A 22 13.99 -10.52 2.10
N PRO A 23 13.17 -11.57 2.20
CA PRO A 23 11.85 -11.59 1.56
C PRO A 23 10.89 -10.60 2.22
N CYS A 24 9.97 -10.07 1.41
CA CYS A 24 8.92 -9.17 1.91
C CYS A 24 7.67 -9.30 1.04
N ALA A 25 6.57 -8.76 1.55
CA ALA A 25 5.38 -8.55 0.75
C ALA A 25 5.12 -7.04 0.69
N ALA A 26 4.79 -6.53 -0.49
CA ALA A 26 4.64 -5.09 -0.71
C ALA A 26 3.29 -4.73 -1.30
N PHE A 27 2.67 -3.71 -0.72
CA PHE A 27 1.39 -3.17 -1.15
C PHE A 27 1.55 -1.65 -1.24
N ILE A 28 1.82 -1.15 -2.47
CA ILE A 28 2.10 0.27 -2.70
C ILE A 28 1.00 0.86 -3.59
N TYR A 29 0.33 1.89 -3.08
CA TYR A 29 -0.72 2.59 -3.81
C TYR A 29 -0.31 4.03 -4.02
N THR A 30 -0.41 4.51 -5.25
CA THR A 30 0.01 5.84 -5.66
C THR A 30 -1.10 6.55 -6.42
N LYS A 31 -0.81 7.74 -6.94
CA LYS A 31 -1.77 8.49 -7.74
C LYS A 31 -2.32 7.71 -8.95
N GLU A 32 -1.56 6.74 -9.44
CA GLU A 32 -1.98 5.90 -10.56
C GLU A 32 -3.16 5.00 -10.20
N ASP A 33 -3.35 4.74 -8.91
CA ASP A 33 -4.44 3.90 -8.40
C ASP A 33 -5.70 4.70 -8.07
N VAL A 34 -5.61 6.03 -8.09
CA VAL A 34 -6.75 6.91 -7.80
C VAL A 34 -7.36 7.36 -9.11
N VAL A 35 -8.23 6.51 -9.65
CA VAL A 35 -8.88 6.72 -10.94
C VAL A 35 -10.38 6.49 -10.83
N LEU A 36 -11.15 7.14 -11.69
CA LEU A 36 -12.58 6.90 -11.82
C LEU A 36 -12.83 5.98 -13.01
N TYR A 37 -13.86 5.13 -12.88
CA TYR A 37 -14.31 4.28 -13.97
C TYR A 37 -15.65 4.78 -14.46
N ASP A 38 -15.81 4.92 -15.79
CA ASP A 38 -17.09 5.25 -16.38
C ASP A 38 -17.97 4.00 -16.53
N ASP A 39 -19.18 4.17 -17.09
CA ASP A 39 -20.14 3.07 -17.28
C ASP A 39 -19.62 2.00 -18.23
N ASP A 40 -18.69 2.34 -19.11
CA ASP A 40 -18.06 1.42 -20.06
C ASP A 40 -16.82 0.73 -19.47
N GLY A 41 -16.42 1.10 -18.26
CA GLY A 41 -15.25 0.55 -17.59
C GLY A 41 -13.93 1.23 -17.95
N ASN A 42 -13.97 2.36 -18.62
CA ASN A 42 -12.77 3.12 -18.97
C ASN A 42 -12.27 3.94 -17.78
N GLU A 43 -10.96 3.99 -17.59
CA GLU A 43 -10.33 4.75 -16.52
C GLU A 43 -10.25 6.22 -16.87
N THR A 44 -10.60 7.08 -15.92
CA THR A 44 -10.42 8.53 -16.02
C THR A 44 -9.50 8.99 -14.90
N GLU A 45 -8.40 9.63 -15.25
CA GLU A 45 -7.46 10.14 -14.27
C GLU A 45 -8.03 11.32 -13.48
N ILE A 46 -7.66 11.38 -12.20
CA ILE A 46 -7.98 12.54 -11.35
C ILE A 46 -6.81 13.52 -11.46
N GLU A 47 -7.09 14.72 -11.93
CA GLU A 47 -6.08 15.77 -12.13
C GLU A 47 -5.83 16.60 -10.87
N ASP A 48 -6.80 16.68 -9.96
CA ASP A 48 -6.69 17.47 -8.74
C ASP A 48 -5.84 16.74 -7.71
N ASN A 49 -4.60 17.21 -7.50
CA ASN A 49 -3.67 16.61 -6.55
C ASN A 49 -4.20 16.58 -5.13
N LYS A 50 -5.01 17.56 -4.73
CA LYS A 50 -5.57 17.58 -3.38
C LYS A 50 -6.54 16.43 -3.17
N ILE A 51 -7.35 16.11 -4.17
CA ILE A 51 -8.26 14.96 -4.10
C ILE A 51 -7.46 13.67 -3.97
N ILE A 52 -6.41 13.52 -4.78
CA ILE A 52 -5.53 12.35 -4.73
C ILE A 52 -4.91 12.21 -3.34
N GLU A 53 -4.38 13.29 -2.79
CA GLU A 53 -3.78 13.28 -1.45
C GLU A 53 -4.78 12.89 -0.38
N ASP A 54 -5.98 13.46 -0.42
CA ASP A 54 -7.03 13.18 0.56
C ASP A 54 -7.47 11.72 0.51
N VAL A 55 -7.63 11.16 -0.69
CA VAL A 55 -8.01 9.75 -0.87
C VAL A 55 -6.92 8.83 -0.33
N LEU A 56 -5.67 9.06 -0.71
CA LEU A 56 -4.56 8.22 -0.26
C LEU A 56 -4.34 8.32 1.24
N TYR A 57 -4.48 9.52 1.81
CA TYR A 57 -4.38 9.71 3.26
C TYR A 57 -5.46 8.92 4.00
N ASN A 58 -6.70 8.99 3.52
CA ASN A 58 -7.81 8.28 4.15
C ASN A 58 -7.65 6.76 4.05
N VAL A 59 -7.12 6.26 2.93
CA VAL A 59 -6.82 4.83 2.76
C VAL A 59 -5.70 4.41 3.72
N GLU A 60 -4.64 5.21 3.84
CA GLU A 60 -3.52 4.91 4.73
C GLU A 60 -3.95 4.87 6.19
N ASP A 61 -4.92 5.70 6.59
CA ASP A 61 -5.41 5.81 7.96
C ASP A 61 -6.54 4.81 8.28
N ASN A 62 -6.81 3.88 7.38
CA ASN A 62 -7.91 2.92 7.54
C ASN A 62 -7.45 1.66 8.30
N ASP A 63 -7.80 1.57 9.57
CA ASP A 63 -7.42 0.47 10.45
C ASP A 63 -7.93 -0.90 9.95
N TRP A 64 -9.10 -0.92 9.31
CA TRP A 64 -9.67 -2.16 8.78
C TRP A 64 -8.76 -2.81 7.74
N ILE A 65 -8.13 -2.00 6.88
CA ILE A 65 -7.20 -2.50 5.86
C ILE A 65 -6.00 -3.18 6.53
N TYR A 66 -5.41 -2.54 7.53
CA TYR A 66 -4.26 -3.10 8.26
C TYR A 66 -4.63 -4.38 8.99
N THR A 67 -5.80 -4.41 9.61
CA THR A 67 -6.31 -5.60 10.29
C THR A 67 -6.48 -6.76 9.31
N THR A 68 -7.03 -6.49 8.13
CA THR A 68 -7.23 -7.50 7.08
C THR A 68 -5.90 -8.08 6.60
N ILE A 69 -4.89 -7.23 6.40
CA ILE A 69 -3.55 -7.68 5.99
C ILE A 69 -2.93 -8.56 7.10
N GLN A 70 -3.02 -8.13 8.35
CA GLN A 70 -2.47 -8.91 9.47
C GLN A 70 -3.18 -10.25 9.62
N ASP A 71 -4.50 -10.28 9.48
CA ASP A 71 -5.27 -11.51 9.53
C ASP A 71 -4.85 -12.48 8.42
N SER A 72 -4.58 -11.95 7.22
CA SER A 72 -4.11 -12.76 6.10
C SER A 72 -2.74 -13.37 6.38
N ILE A 73 -1.85 -12.61 6.99
CA ILE A 73 -0.52 -13.13 7.40
C ILE A 73 -0.69 -14.25 8.41
N ASP A 74 -1.54 -14.05 9.41
CA ASP A 74 -1.78 -15.04 10.46
C ASP A 74 -2.40 -16.32 9.91
N ASP A 75 -3.34 -16.20 8.96
CA ASP A 75 -4.00 -17.35 8.34
C ASP A 75 -3.00 -18.17 7.51
N GLU A 76 -2.16 -17.51 6.71
CA GLU A 76 -1.13 -18.18 5.93
C GLU A 76 -0.10 -18.86 6.82
N LEU A 77 0.26 -18.22 7.92
CA LEU A 77 1.20 -18.81 8.88
C LEU A 77 0.65 -20.09 9.48
N LYS A 78 -0.65 -20.14 9.82
CA LYS A 78 -1.29 -21.34 10.35
C LYS A 78 -1.26 -22.48 9.34
N GLU A 79 -1.46 -22.19 8.06
CA GLU A 79 -1.40 -23.21 7.01
C GLU A 79 0.00 -23.80 6.85
N VAL A 80 1.04 -22.98 6.99
CA VAL A 80 2.43 -23.41 6.81
C VAL A 80 2.93 -24.22 7.99
N VAL A 81 2.52 -23.88 9.22
CA VAL A 81 3.06 -24.51 10.43
C VAL A 81 2.17 -25.62 11.02
N SER A 82 1.00 -25.84 10.45
CA SER A 82 0.07 -26.87 10.96
C SER A 82 0.23 -28.24 10.30
#